data_cb4e768808182c0c4943b4fe69e3875c
#
_entry.id   cb4e768808182c0c4943b4fe69e3875c
#
_cell.length_a   1.000
_cell.length_b   1.000
_cell.length_c   1.000
_cell.angle_alpha   90.00
_cell.angle_beta   90.00
_cell.angle_gamma   90.00
#
_symmetry.space_group_name_H-M   'P 1'
#
loop_
_entity.id
_entity.type
_entity.pdbx_description
1 polymer ?
#
loop_
_entity_poly.entity_id
_entity_poly.type
_entity_poly.pdbx_seq_one_letter_code
_entity_poly.pdbx_strand_id
1 'polypeptide(L)'
;MKGAYEKELDKEKVVAEKAKALLEDNKLLNGENWEDEEFKILKMLNLLTIKPIIYLYNISEDDLGKDLNLPKNVIAICAKLESELAELDEQEVKNYLTELGIAKSGLDNLITASYKLLNLITFLTTGPEETRAWTITAGAKGPQAAGVIHTDFEKGFIRAEVVN
;
A
#
# COMPACT_ATOMS: atom_id res chain seq x y z
N MET A 1 21.45 -32.91 9.32
CA MET A 1 20.76 -32.19 8.25
C MET A 1 19.34 -32.70 7.96
N LYS A 2 19.04 -34.01 7.90
CA LYS A 2 17.66 -34.53 7.70
C LYS A 2 16.65 -34.06 8.74
N GLY A 3 16.97 -34.10 10.03
CA GLY A 3 16.00 -33.76 11.09
C GLY A 3 15.64 -32.27 11.20
N ALA A 4 16.45 -31.36 10.68
CA ALA A 4 16.10 -29.92 10.62
C ALA A 4 15.11 -29.65 9.48
N TYR A 5 15.31 -30.28 8.33
CA TYR A 5 14.43 -30.18 7.18
C TYR A 5 13.03 -30.79 7.46
N GLU A 6 12.98 -31.93 8.14
CA GLU A 6 11.72 -32.56 8.55
C GLU A 6 10.91 -31.65 9.49
N LYS A 7 11.58 -30.99 10.46
CA LYS A 7 10.92 -30.04 11.38
C LYS A 7 10.40 -28.77 10.67
N GLU A 8 11.09 -28.32 9.63
CA GLU A 8 10.68 -27.16 8.85
C GLU A 8 9.42 -27.50 8.01
N LEU A 9 9.41 -28.67 7.38
CA LEU A 9 8.25 -29.21 6.65
C LEU A 9 7.03 -29.41 7.56
N ASP A 10 7.22 -29.90 8.78
CA ASP A 10 6.13 -30.06 9.75
C ASP A 10 5.53 -28.70 10.15
N LYS A 11 6.36 -27.66 10.35
CA LYS A 11 5.89 -26.32 10.60
C LYS A 11 5.08 -25.74 9.42
N GLU A 12 5.60 -25.88 8.19
CA GLU A 12 4.90 -25.43 6.98
C GLU A 12 3.53 -26.09 6.86
N LYS A 13 3.46 -27.41 7.13
CA LYS A 13 2.21 -28.16 7.09
C LYS A 13 1.20 -27.64 8.11
N VAL A 14 1.61 -27.41 9.35
CA VAL A 14 0.73 -26.90 10.41
C VAL A 14 0.18 -25.51 10.03
N VAL A 15 1.03 -24.63 9.51
CA VAL A 15 0.61 -23.29 9.07
C VAL A 15 -0.35 -23.36 7.88
N ALA A 16 -0.09 -24.25 6.92
CA ALA A 16 -0.96 -24.45 5.76
C ALA A 16 -2.33 -25.03 6.18
N GLU A 17 -2.37 -25.97 7.12
CA GLU A 17 -3.62 -26.53 7.64
C GLU A 17 -4.44 -25.48 8.41
N LYS A 18 -3.79 -24.64 9.24
CA LYS A 18 -4.43 -23.51 9.92
C LYS A 18 -5.01 -22.50 8.93
N ALA A 19 -4.24 -22.14 7.90
CA ALA A 19 -4.69 -21.23 6.84
C ALA A 19 -5.89 -21.82 6.06
N LYS A 20 -5.81 -23.10 5.71
CA LYS A 20 -6.89 -23.82 5.03
C LYS A 20 -8.19 -23.78 5.84
N ALA A 21 -8.14 -24.10 7.12
CA ALA A 21 -9.32 -24.09 8.00
C ALA A 21 -9.98 -22.70 8.07
N LEU A 22 -9.18 -21.63 8.15
CA LEU A 22 -9.70 -20.26 8.14
C LEU A 22 -10.38 -19.91 6.81
N LEU A 23 -9.79 -20.32 5.69
CA LEU A 23 -10.36 -20.09 4.36
C LEU A 23 -11.65 -20.89 4.13
N GLU A 24 -11.73 -22.11 4.64
CA GLU A 24 -12.97 -22.92 4.63
C GLU A 24 -14.09 -22.27 5.45
N ASP A 25 -13.73 -21.52 6.51
CA ASP A 25 -14.64 -20.69 7.30
C ASP A 25 -14.95 -19.31 6.65
N ASN A 26 -14.53 -19.08 5.42
CA ASN A 26 -14.65 -17.79 4.70
C ASN A 26 -13.97 -16.61 5.41
N LYS A 27 -12.91 -16.86 6.17
CA LYS A 27 -12.12 -15.82 6.83
C LYS A 27 -10.92 -15.43 5.97
N LEU A 28 -10.64 -14.12 5.91
CA LEU A 28 -9.43 -13.62 5.25
C LEU A 28 -8.22 -13.81 6.16
N LEU A 29 -7.11 -14.28 5.62
CA LEU A 29 -5.88 -14.51 6.38
C LEU A 29 -5.22 -13.22 6.89
N ASN A 30 -5.44 -12.09 6.22
CA ASN A 30 -4.91 -10.78 6.60
C ASN A 30 -5.58 -10.16 7.83
N GLY A 31 -6.70 -10.72 8.29
CA GLY A 31 -7.39 -10.31 9.52
C GLY A 31 -6.95 -11.06 10.76
N GLU A 32 -6.13 -12.09 10.61
CA GLU A 32 -5.70 -12.96 11.69
C GLU A 32 -4.31 -12.61 12.22
N ASN A 33 -4.07 -12.94 13.49
CA ASN A 33 -2.75 -12.77 14.08
C ASN A 33 -1.88 -13.99 13.75
N TRP A 34 -0.77 -13.72 13.07
CA TRP A 34 0.24 -14.71 12.71
C TRP A 34 1.55 -14.38 13.40
N GLU A 35 2.26 -15.39 13.87
CA GLU A 35 3.64 -15.22 14.33
C GLU A 35 4.56 -14.90 13.13
N ASP A 36 5.69 -14.24 13.39
CA ASP A 36 6.61 -13.81 12.32
C ASP A 36 7.07 -14.96 11.40
N GLU A 37 7.28 -16.16 11.99
CA GLU A 37 7.65 -17.36 11.24
C GLU A 37 6.49 -17.88 10.39
N GLU A 38 5.27 -17.97 10.96
CA GLU A 38 4.05 -18.36 10.25
C GLU A 38 3.79 -17.41 9.06
N PHE A 39 3.93 -16.10 9.30
CA PHE A 39 3.72 -15.09 8.26
C PHE A 39 4.72 -15.22 7.09
N LYS A 40 5.98 -15.59 7.38
CA LYS A 40 6.97 -15.87 6.33
C LYS A 40 6.55 -17.06 5.47
N ILE A 41 6.08 -18.14 6.08
CA ILE A 41 5.58 -19.33 5.38
C ILE A 41 4.38 -18.96 4.49
N LEU A 42 3.41 -18.22 5.03
CA LEU A 42 2.23 -17.78 4.27
C LEU A 42 2.60 -16.87 3.09
N LYS A 43 3.62 -16.02 3.24
CA LYS A 43 4.14 -15.21 2.14
C LYS A 43 4.71 -16.05 0.99
N MET A 44 5.38 -17.16 1.29
CA MET A 44 5.89 -18.09 0.26
C MET A 44 4.76 -18.74 -0.53
N LEU A 45 3.61 -19.01 0.10
CA LEU A 45 2.41 -19.52 -0.57
C LEU A 45 1.72 -18.50 -1.48
N ASN A 46 2.10 -17.22 -1.38
CA ASN A 46 1.61 -16.11 -2.21
C ASN A 46 0.08 -16.00 -2.31
N LEU A 47 -0.64 -16.34 -1.23
CA LEU A 47 -2.10 -16.31 -1.18
C LEU A 47 -2.60 -14.86 -1.25
N LEU A 48 -3.66 -14.63 -2.03
CA LEU A 48 -4.27 -13.29 -2.13
C LEU A 48 -4.88 -12.83 -0.81
N THR A 49 -5.42 -13.76 -0.04
CA THR A 49 -6.13 -13.49 1.22
C THR A 49 -5.22 -13.03 2.37
N ILE A 50 -3.89 -13.20 2.25
CA ILE A 50 -2.91 -12.65 3.22
C ILE A 50 -2.49 -11.22 2.88
N LYS A 51 -2.75 -10.76 1.66
CA LYS A 51 -2.39 -9.42 1.22
C LYS A 51 -3.31 -8.38 1.85
N PRO A 52 -2.78 -7.19 2.18
CA PRO A 52 -3.62 -6.09 2.62
C PRO A 52 -4.61 -5.69 1.51
N ILE A 53 -5.85 -5.35 1.88
CA ILE A 53 -6.93 -5.08 0.94
C ILE A 53 -7.51 -3.69 1.24
N ILE A 54 -7.71 -2.89 0.20
CA ILE A 54 -8.55 -1.68 0.21
C ILE A 54 -9.82 -2.01 -0.56
N TYR A 55 -10.97 -1.69 0.01
CA TYR A 55 -12.24 -1.80 -0.67
C TYR A 55 -12.63 -0.43 -1.24
N LEU A 56 -12.98 -0.41 -2.53
CA LEU A 56 -13.52 0.78 -3.16
C LEU A 56 -15.04 0.61 -3.30
N TYR A 57 -15.77 1.62 -2.83
CA TYR A 57 -17.21 1.71 -3.01
C TYR A 57 -17.51 2.80 -4.04
N ASN A 58 -17.97 2.38 -5.23
CA ASN A 58 -18.33 3.33 -6.27
C ASN A 58 -19.67 3.97 -5.94
N ILE A 59 -19.69 5.29 -5.79
CA ILE A 59 -20.86 6.07 -5.44
C ILE A 59 -21.35 6.90 -6.65
N SER A 60 -22.60 7.36 -6.57
CA SER A 60 -23.14 8.34 -7.49
C SER A 60 -22.66 9.75 -7.16
N GLU A 61 -22.80 10.68 -8.10
CA GLU A 61 -22.51 12.11 -7.88
C GLU A 61 -23.42 12.68 -6.77
N ASP A 62 -24.67 12.21 -6.67
CA ASP A 62 -25.61 12.64 -5.66
C ASP A 62 -25.19 12.30 -4.23
N ASP A 63 -24.28 11.34 -4.08
CA ASP A 63 -23.77 10.90 -2.77
C ASP A 63 -22.42 11.52 -2.39
N LEU A 64 -21.88 12.38 -3.24
CA LEU A 64 -20.67 13.11 -2.98
C LEU A 64 -20.84 14.02 -1.74
N GLY A 65 -19.84 14.01 -0.88
CA GLY A 65 -19.84 14.81 0.36
C GLY A 65 -20.76 14.32 1.47
N LYS A 66 -21.55 13.24 1.24
CA LYS A 66 -22.41 12.66 2.28
C LYS A 66 -21.66 11.69 3.18
N ASP A 67 -22.06 11.61 4.44
CA ASP A 67 -21.61 10.57 5.34
C ASP A 67 -22.37 9.27 5.02
N LEU A 68 -21.66 8.34 4.38
CA LEU A 68 -22.22 7.04 3.96
C LEU A 68 -22.05 5.95 5.04
N ASN A 69 -21.52 6.30 6.24
CA ASN A 69 -21.26 5.33 7.31
C ASN A 69 -20.45 4.09 6.84
N LEU A 70 -19.50 4.28 5.93
CA LEU A 70 -18.69 3.19 5.40
C LEU A 70 -17.66 2.70 6.44
N PRO A 71 -17.33 1.40 6.43
CA PRO A 71 -16.24 0.88 7.25
C PRO A 71 -14.92 1.61 6.98
N LYS A 72 -14.02 1.68 7.98
CA LYS A 72 -12.75 2.43 7.91
C LYS A 72 -11.80 1.99 6.79
N ASN A 73 -11.93 0.77 6.31
CA ASN A 73 -11.13 0.19 5.23
C ASN A 73 -11.79 0.30 3.85
N VAL A 74 -12.91 1.04 3.76
CA VAL A 74 -13.63 1.30 2.51
C VAL A 74 -13.45 2.75 2.11
N ILE A 75 -13.10 3.00 0.86
CA ILE A 75 -12.97 4.32 0.27
C ILE A 75 -14.11 4.52 -0.72
N ALA A 76 -14.89 5.58 -0.53
CA ALA A 76 -15.88 5.99 -1.53
C ALA A 76 -15.16 6.68 -2.69
N ILE A 77 -15.53 6.34 -3.91
CA ILE A 77 -15.04 6.95 -5.14
C ILE A 77 -16.21 7.12 -6.11
N CYS A 78 -16.31 8.27 -6.74
CA CYS A 78 -17.23 8.46 -7.85
C CYS A 78 -16.44 8.35 -9.15
N ALA A 79 -16.49 7.18 -9.80
CA ALA A 79 -15.70 6.91 -11.00
C ALA A 79 -16.05 7.88 -12.17
N LYS A 80 -17.29 8.37 -12.22
CA LYS A 80 -17.70 9.38 -13.21
C LYS A 80 -16.96 10.70 -12.96
N LEU A 81 -16.99 11.21 -11.72
CA LEU A 81 -16.27 12.43 -11.35
C LEU A 81 -14.77 12.30 -11.63
N GLU A 82 -14.14 11.18 -11.25
CA GLU A 82 -12.71 10.97 -11.51
C GLU A 82 -12.37 11.00 -13.00
N SER A 83 -13.27 10.46 -13.84
CA SER A 83 -13.12 10.52 -15.30
C SER A 83 -13.20 11.95 -15.85
N GLU A 84 -14.10 12.77 -15.31
CA GLU A 84 -14.25 14.17 -15.68
C GLU A 84 -13.05 15.00 -15.24
N LEU A 85 -12.58 14.79 -13.99
CA LEU A 85 -11.40 15.46 -13.45
C LEU A 85 -10.12 15.16 -14.23
N ALA A 86 -10.01 13.97 -14.81
CA ALA A 86 -8.84 13.56 -15.59
C ALA A 86 -8.68 14.34 -16.91
N GLU A 87 -9.73 15.01 -17.39
CA GLU A 87 -9.72 15.83 -18.59
C GLU A 87 -9.39 17.31 -18.31
N LEU A 88 -9.35 17.71 -17.02
CA LEU A 88 -9.14 19.09 -16.58
C LEU A 88 -7.69 19.36 -16.19
N ASP A 89 -7.28 20.63 -16.25
CA ASP A 89 -6.01 21.05 -15.68
C ASP A 89 -6.08 21.18 -14.14
N GLU A 90 -4.91 21.29 -13.48
CA GLU A 90 -4.83 21.33 -12.01
C GLU A 90 -5.64 22.47 -11.37
N GLN A 91 -5.77 23.63 -12.04
CA GLN A 91 -6.50 24.76 -11.52
C GLN A 91 -8.02 24.55 -11.65
N GLU A 92 -8.44 23.99 -12.79
CA GLU A 92 -9.83 23.62 -13.03
C GLU A 92 -10.30 22.54 -12.06
N VAL A 93 -9.48 21.51 -11.81
CA VAL A 93 -9.74 20.47 -10.82
C VAL A 93 -9.98 21.08 -9.42
N LYS A 94 -9.10 21.99 -8.97
CA LYS A 94 -9.26 22.67 -7.68
C LYS A 94 -10.56 23.46 -7.57
N ASN A 95 -10.88 24.20 -8.63
CA ASN A 95 -12.12 24.99 -8.67
C ASN A 95 -13.35 24.08 -8.63
N TYR A 96 -13.35 23.03 -9.44
CA TYR A 96 -14.47 22.08 -9.52
C TYR A 96 -14.70 21.35 -8.20
N LEU A 97 -13.64 20.82 -7.56
CA LEU A 97 -13.76 20.22 -6.24
C LEU A 97 -14.26 21.21 -5.16
N THR A 98 -13.82 22.47 -5.25
CA THR A 98 -14.27 23.52 -4.33
C THR A 98 -15.77 23.82 -4.49
N GLU A 99 -16.27 23.88 -5.71
CA GLU A 99 -17.69 24.07 -6.01
C GLU A 99 -18.55 22.92 -5.48
N LEU A 100 -18.03 21.69 -5.54
CA LEU A 100 -18.69 20.52 -4.97
C LEU A 100 -18.54 20.40 -3.43
N GLY A 101 -17.77 21.29 -2.79
CA GLY A 101 -17.50 21.24 -1.35
C GLY A 101 -16.61 20.06 -0.92
N ILE A 102 -15.82 19.52 -1.84
CA ILE A 102 -14.96 18.36 -1.64
C ILE A 102 -13.50 18.82 -1.52
N ALA A 103 -12.82 18.41 -0.45
CA ALA A 103 -11.44 18.82 -0.20
C ALA A 103 -10.39 18.06 -1.05
N LYS A 104 -10.70 16.81 -1.42
CA LYS A 104 -9.81 15.92 -2.21
C LYS A 104 -10.64 14.97 -3.06
N SER A 105 -10.13 14.60 -4.21
CA SER A 105 -10.75 13.59 -5.06
C SER A 105 -10.75 12.19 -4.41
N GLY A 106 -11.58 11.30 -4.89
CA GLY A 106 -11.58 9.89 -4.46
C GLY A 106 -10.27 9.20 -4.82
N LEU A 107 -9.67 9.57 -5.97
CA LEU A 107 -8.37 9.06 -6.41
C LEU A 107 -7.24 9.51 -5.47
N ASP A 108 -7.20 10.77 -5.03
CA ASP A 108 -6.22 11.27 -4.06
C ASP A 108 -6.32 10.51 -2.73
N ASN A 109 -7.55 10.25 -2.28
CA ASN A 109 -7.80 9.46 -1.07
C ASN A 109 -7.31 8.02 -1.24
N LEU A 110 -7.56 7.40 -2.39
CA LEU A 110 -7.08 6.05 -2.72
C LEU A 110 -5.55 5.98 -2.75
N ILE A 111 -4.88 6.93 -3.40
CA ILE A 111 -3.41 7.00 -3.44
C ILE A 111 -2.86 7.11 -2.02
N THR A 112 -3.39 8.04 -1.23
CA THR A 112 -2.95 8.26 0.17
C THR A 112 -3.13 6.99 1.01
N ALA A 113 -4.28 6.33 0.90
CA ALA A 113 -4.56 5.10 1.64
C ALA A 113 -3.69 3.93 1.17
N SER A 114 -3.39 3.83 -0.12
CA SER A 114 -2.51 2.81 -0.69
C SER A 114 -1.08 2.95 -0.17
N TYR A 115 -0.54 4.18 -0.16
CA TYR A 115 0.77 4.46 0.42
C TYR A 115 0.83 4.07 1.90
N LYS A 116 -0.20 4.45 2.66
CA LYS A 116 -0.30 4.10 4.10
C LYS A 116 -0.39 2.58 4.31
N LEU A 117 -1.22 1.89 3.52
CA LEU A 117 -1.43 0.45 3.62
C LEU A 117 -0.15 -0.34 3.32
N LEU A 118 0.61 0.11 2.32
CA LEU A 118 1.88 -0.50 1.92
C LEU A 118 3.07 0.01 2.75
N ASN A 119 2.81 0.89 3.73
CA ASN A 119 3.84 1.51 4.56
C ASN A 119 4.93 2.20 3.71
N LEU A 120 4.52 2.93 2.66
CA LEU A 120 5.41 3.62 1.75
C LEU A 120 5.59 5.09 2.14
N ILE A 121 6.80 5.58 1.90
CA ILE A 121 7.14 7.00 1.97
C ILE A 121 7.88 7.42 0.71
N THR A 122 7.80 8.70 0.38
CA THR A 122 8.51 9.27 -0.77
C THR A 122 9.56 10.26 -0.28
N PHE A 123 10.75 10.20 -0.87
CA PHE A 123 11.79 11.22 -0.72
C PHE A 123 12.16 11.79 -2.08
N LEU A 124 12.68 13.00 -2.08
CA LEU A 124 13.13 13.68 -3.27
C LEU A 124 14.65 13.71 -3.32
N THR A 125 15.19 13.52 -4.51
CA THR A 125 16.58 13.88 -4.81
C THR A 125 16.60 15.05 -5.77
N THR A 126 17.50 16.00 -5.56
CA THR A 126 17.71 17.11 -6.45
C THR A 126 19.17 17.20 -6.86
N GLY A 127 19.40 17.47 -8.11
CA GLY A 127 20.71 17.69 -8.72
C GLY A 127 20.65 18.84 -9.73
N PRO A 128 21.77 19.17 -10.37
CA PRO A 128 21.81 20.24 -11.37
C PRO A 128 20.89 19.99 -12.59
N GLU A 129 20.66 18.71 -12.92
CA GLU A 129 19.94 18.32 -14.14
C GLU A 129 18.49 17.94 -13.88
N GLU A 130 18.19 17.31 -12.72
CA GLU A 130 16.83 16.85 -12.41
C GLU A 130 16.51 16.88 -10.92
N THR A 131 15.20 16.96 -10.63
CA THR A 131 14.61 16.64 -9.34
C THR A 131 13.71 15.42 -9.51
N ARG A 132 13.89 14.38 -8.69
CA ARG A 132 13.16 13.12 -8.82
C ARG A 132 12.62 12.61 -7.50
N ALA A 133 11.41 12.07 -7.55
CA ALA A 133 10.76 11.40 -6.43
C ALA A 133 11.06 9.89 -6.44
N TRP A 134 11.33 9.35 -5.25
CA TRP A 134 11.62 7.94 -5.03
C TRP A 134 10.75 7.40 -3.90
N THR A 135 10.19 6.23 -4.11
CA THR A 135 9.33 5.59 -3.12
C THR A 135 10.07 4.43 -2.44
N ILE A 136 10.02 4.43 -1.11
CA ILE A 136 10.63 3.39 -0.26
C ILE A 136 9.65 2.98 0.84
N THR A 137 9.93 1.84 1.48
CA THR A 137 9.18 1.44 2.67
C THR A 137 9.61 2.29 3.86
N ALA A 138 8.67 2.74 4.67
CA ALA A 138 8.95 3.48 5.90
C ALA A 138 9.85 2.63 6.84
N GLY A 139 10.85 3.27 7.43
CA GLY A 139 11.86 2.60 8.25
C GLY A 139 13.04 2.03 7.44
N ALA A 140 13.07 2.18 6.12
CA ALA A 140 14.24 1.86 5.31
C ALA A 140 15.45 2.70 5.76
N LYS A 141 16.63 2.08 5.81
CA LYS A 141 17.87 2.75 6.17
C LYS A 141 18.48 3.49 4.97
N GLY A 142 19.37 4.46 5.23
CA GLY A 142 20.01 5.26 4.19
C GLY A 142 20.61 4.46 3.02
N PRO A 143 21.35 3.36 3.24
CA PRO A 143 21.85 2.52 2.14
C PRO A 143 20.74 1.95 1.26
N GLN A 144 19.64 1.50 1.87
CA GLN A 144 18.49 0.96 1.13
C GLN A 144 17.81 2.04 0.31
N ALA A 145 17.65 3.25 0.87
CA ALA A 145 17.11 4.38 0.13
C ALA A 145 18.00 4.77 -1.06
N ALA A 146 19.33 4.77 -0.87
CA ALA A 146 20.29 5.00 -1.95
C ALA A 146 20.21 3.89 -3.02
N GLY A 147 19.97 2.65 -2.61
CA GLY A 147 19.82 1.50 -3.49
C GLY A 147 18.64 1.58 -4.47
N VAL A 148 17.57 2.29 -4.08
CA VAL A 148 16.43 2.55 -4.98
C VAL A 148 16.80 3.49 -6.13
N ILE A 149 17.77 4.38 -5.91
CA ILE A 149 18.29 5.29 -6.94
C ILE A 149 19.19 4.48 -7.92
N HIS A 150 20.14 3.74 -7.35
CA HIS A 150 21.01 2.83 -8.10
C HIS A 150 21.62 1.78 -7.17
N THR A 151 21.71 0.53 -7.62
CA THR A 151 22.22 -0.58 -6.80
C THR A 151 23.65 -0.37 -6.28
N ASP A 152 24.48 0.35 -7.02
CA ASP A 152 25.85 0.66 -6.60
C ASP A 152 25.87 1.67 -5.44
N PHE A 153 24.85 2.52 -5.33
CA PHE A 153 24.75 3.48 -4.22
C PHE A 153 24.42 2.79 -2.89
N GLU A 154 23.75 1.65 -2.92
CA GLU A 154 23.53 0.85 -1.71
C GLU A 154 24.86 0.28 -1.18
N LYS A 155 25.66 -0.30 -2.07
CA LYS A 155 26.96 -0.92 -1.73
C LYS A 155 28.03 0.10 -1.35
N GLY A 156 28.02 1.23 -2.04
CA GLY A 156 28.99 2.33 -1.85
C GLY A 156 28.52 3.42 -0.90
N PHE A 157 27.40 3.23 -0.18
CA PHE A 157 26.84 4.27 0.68
C PHE A 157 27.77 4.66 1.81
N ILE A 158 28.07 5.95 1.92
CA ILE A 158 28.89 6.51 3.00
C ILE A 158 28.04 7.42 3.88
N ARG A 159 27.38 8.41 3.28
CA ARG A 159 26.52 9.37 3.97
C ARG A 159 25.55 10.03 2.99
N ALA A 160 24.47 10.60 3.52
CA ALA A 160 23.57 11.50 2.81
C ALA A 160 23.30 12.74 3.67
N GLU A 161 23.06 13.86 3.04
CA GLU A 161 22.51 15.05 3.67
C GLU A 161 21.01 15.09 3.35
N VAL A 162 20.20 15.25 4.41
CA VAL A 162 18.74 15.28 4.29
C VAL A 162 18.26 16.64 4.80
N VAL A 163 17.46 17.30 3.98
CA VAL A 163 16.82 18.58 4.32
C VAL A 163 15.32 18.35 4.40
N ASN A 164 14.67 18.85 5.46
CA ASN A 164 13.24 18.79 5.68
C ASN A 164 12.57 20.07 5.17
#